data_bb72b2b41e28ed0145095389ade421ae
#
_entry.id   bb72b2b41e28ed0145095389ade421ae
#
_cell.length_a   1.000
_cell.length_b   1.000
_cell.length_c   1.000
_cell.angle_alpha   90.00
_cell.angle_beta   90.00
_cell.angle_gamma   90.00
#
_symmetry.space_group_name_H-M   'P 1'
#
loop_
_entity.id
_entity.type
_entity.pdbx_description
1 polymer ?
#
loop_
_entity_poly.entity_id
_entity_poly.type
_entity_poly.pdbx_seq_one_letter_code
_entity_poly.pdbx_strand_id
1 'polypeptide(L)'
;SIEQKYSQWRADYVRSWGELVYIDYNKKGEVEQKNAITCSEAIGYGMLISVLMHNQQDFDGLVRWFLHFKNKNGLLAWQQIDDKHNRTYSNAPDGGSNSATDGDVDVATALFYAARLWGRSPCGRYDYRQIAVPLCKAILEHEINPYTFMPTLGDWYGEESEYKDVTRPSDFILSGFLTFYNEDVERCEEWRKVLDSIIITIQHQLTLNHTGLIADFLKQSANGYYEPSAKKILESDNDKDYNWNSCRVPWRLSVYYLLTRDERIRPALMAQSNFFGSLSEIHAGYHLNGHKISDRSYSDLSYTAPASVVMWTM
;
A
#
# COMPACT_ATOMS: atom_id res chain seq x y z
N SER A 1 21.11 -12.97 -8.91
CA SER A 1 21.23 -11.51 -8.69
C SER A 1 19.86 -10.86 -8.65
N ILE A 2 19.81 -9.60 -8.22
CA ILE A 2 18.56 -8.82 -8.20
C ILE A 2 18.07 -8.57 -9.63
N GLU A 3 18.99 -8.36 -10.58
CA GLU A 3 18.64 -8.17 -11.99
C GLU A 3 17.98 -9.42 -12.59
N GLN A 4 18.43 -10.61 -12.23
CA GLN A 4 17.82 -11.86 -12.68
C GLN A 4 16.41 -12.01 -12.14
N LYS A 5 16.20 -11.71 -10.86
CA LYS A 5 14.86 -11.75 -10.25
C LYS A 5 13.93 -10.70 -10.87
N TYR A 6 14.42 -9.51 -11.13
CA TYR A 6 13.67 -8.47 -11.82
C TYR A 6 13.27 -8.89 -13.23
N SER A 7 14.22 -9.42 -14.00
CA SER A 7 13.96 -9.90 -15.36
C SER A 7 12.88 -11.00 -15.38
N GLN A 8 12.95 -11.94 -14.43
CA GLN A 8 11.94 -13.00 -14.30
C GLN A 8 10.58 -12.42 -13.92
N TRP A 9 10.52 -11.54 -12.90
CA TRP A 9 9.30 -10.86 -12.49
C TRP A 9 8.67 -10.08 -13.64
N ARG A 10 9.51 -9.35 -14.40
CA ARG A 10 9.06 -8.58 -15.56
C ARG A 10 8.45 -9.50 -16.64
N ALA A 11 9.11 -10.59 -16.97
CA ALA A 11 8.61 -11.56 -17.93
C ALA A 11 7.27 -12.18 -17.48
N ASP A 12 7.13 -12.42 -16.17
CA ASP A 12 5.95 -13.07 -15.62
C ASP A 12 4.74 -12.15 -15.52
N TYR A 13 4.92 -10.87 -15.21
CA TYR A 13 3.81 -10.01 -14.78
C TYR A 13 3.61 -8.72 -15.57
N VAL A 14 4.60 -8.23 -16.29
CA VAL A 14 4.49 -6.98 -17.05
C VAL A 14 3.83 -7.23 -18.40
N ARG A 15 2.76 -6.50 -18.67
CA ARG A 15 1.97 -6.62 -19.91
C ARG A 15 1.78 -5.26 -20.55
N SER A 16 1.43 -5.24 -21.82
CA SER A 16 1.17 -4.04 -22.60
C SER A 16 -0.24 -4.03 -23.19
N TRP A 17 -0.82 -2.85 -23.28
CA TRP A 17 -2.05 -2.57 -24.01
C TRP A 17 -1.85 -1.29 -24.83
N GLY A 18 -1.48 -1.45 -26.09
CA GLY A 18 -0.96 -0.33 -26.89
C GLY A 18 0.29 0.25 -26.24
N GLU A 19 0.28 1.56 -25.99
CA GLU A 19 1.37 2.25 -25.28
C GLU A 19 1.28 2.14 -23.75
N LEU A 20 0.18 1.62 -23.21
CA LEU A 20 -0.03 1.45 -21.78
C LEU A 20 0.65 0.16 -21.31
N VAL A 21 1.18 0.21 -20.09
CA VAL A 21 1.75 -0.95 -19.41
C VAL A 21 0.99 -1.18 -18.12
N TYR A 22 0.75 -2.43 -17.78
CA TYR A 22 0.14 -2.83 -16.52
C TYR A 22 0.82 -4.07 -15.93
N ILE A 23 0.56 -4.31 -14.67
CA ILE A 23 1.06 -5.49 -13.96
C ILE A 23 -0.08 -6.48 -13.81
N ASP A 24 0.09 -7.66 -14.39
CA ASP A 24 -0.90 -8.75 -14.31
C ASP A 24 -0.86 -9.38 -12.92
N TYR A 25 -1.80 -8.99 -12.05
CA TYR A 25 -1.88 -9.54 -10.70
C TYR A 25 -2.76 -10.78 -10.61
N ASN A 26 -3.39 -11.17 -11.72
CA ASN A 26 -4.30 -12.32 -11.80
C ASN A 26 -3.78 -13.42 -12.74
N LYS A 27 -2.47 -13.51 -12.92
CA LYS A 27 -1.83 -14.51 -13.77
C LYS A 27 -2.27 -15.95 -13.46
N LYS A 28 -2.50 -16.24 -12.17
CA LYS A 28 -2.92 -17.56 -11.70
C LYS A 28 -4.44 -17.77 -11.74
N GLY A 29 -5.24 -16.72 -12.03
CA GLY A 29 -6.69 -16.81 -12.05
C GLY A 29 -7.33 -16.96 -10.66
N GLU A 30 -6.62 -16.57 -9.61
CA GLU A 30 -7.05 -16.73 -8.21
C GLU A 30 -7.88 -15.55 -7.69
N VAL A 31 -7.87 -14.41 -8.41
CA VAL A 31 -8.64 -13.22 -8.03
C VAL A 31 -10.15 -13.52 -8.13
N GLU A 32 -10.92 -13.05 -7.15
CA GLU A 32 -12.38 -13.27 -7.12
C GLU A 32 -13.06 -12.75 -8.38
N GLN A 33 -12.73 -11.53 -8.82
CA GLN A 33 -13.14 -11.00 -10.11
C GLN A 33 -12.34 -11.69 -11.23
N LYS A 34 -12.88 -12.74 -11.82
CA LYS A 34 -12.13 -13.68 -12.68
C LYS A 34 -11.50 -13.04 -13.92
N ASN A 35 -12.13 -12.00 -14.47
CA ASN A 35 -11.59 -11.26 -15.63
C ASN A 35 -10.76 -10.03 -15.22
N ALA A 36 -10.44 -9.88 -13.94
CA ALA A 36 -9.53 -8.82 -13.49
C ALA A 36 -8.14 -9.05 -14.05
N ILE A 37 -7.49 -7.96 -14.46
CA ILE A 37 -6.14 -7.98 -15.04
C ILE A 37 -5.12 -7.27 -14.16
N THR A 38 -5.51 -6.19 -13.50
CA THR A 38 -4.62 -5.43 -12.61
C THR A 38 -5.42 -4.67 -11.56
N CYS A 39 -4.71 -4.16 -10.57
CA CYS A 39 -5.26 -3.29 -9.54
C CYS A 39 -4.28 -2.15 -9.23
N SER A 40 -4.74 -1.12 -8.52
CA SER A 40 -3.92 0.04 -8.20
C SER A 40 -2.69 -0.31 -7.34
N GLU A 41 -2.80 -1.28 -6.44
CA GLU A 41 -1.65 -1.80 -5.69
C GLU A 41 -0.57 -2.34 -6.64
N ALA A 42 -0.96 -3.16 -7.60
CA ALA A 42 -0.05 -3.74 -8.59
C ALA A 42 0.62 -2.66 -9.46
N ILE A 43 -0.13 -1.65 -9.88
CA ILE A 43 0.42 -0.50 -10.63
C ILE A 43 1.43 0.26 -9.77
N GLY A 44 1.11 0.54 -8.52
CA GLY A 44 2.02 1.20 -7.58
C GLY A 44 3.32 0.44 -7.38
N TYR A 45 3.25 -0.87 -7.16
CA TYR A 45 4.43 -1.74 -7.06
C TYR A 45 5.23 -1.74 -8.37
N GLY A 46 4.55 -1.84 -9.51
CA GLY A 46 5.21 -1.81 -10.81
C GLY A 46 5.98 -0.52 -11.05
N MET A 47 5.40 0.62 -10.68
CA MET A 47 6.06 1.92 -10.81
C MET A 47 7.27 2.04 -9.87
N LEU A 48 7.14 1.62 -8.61
CA LEU A 48 8.27 1.60 -7.65
C LEU A 48 9.40 0.70 -8.16
N ILE A 49 9.08 -0.51 -8.58
CA ILE A 49 10.08 -1.45 -9.11
C ILE A 49 10.76 -0.88 -10.36
N SER A 50 9.98 -0.33 -11.29
CA SER A 50 10.53 0.21 -12.54
C SER A 50 11.47 1.39 -12.31
N VAL A 51 11.12 2.33 -11.41
CA VAL A 51 12.00 3.47 -11.12
C VAL A 51 13.27 3.01 -10.38
N LEU A 52 13.15 2.09 -9.43
CA LEU A 52 14.31 1.55 -8.71
C LEU A 52 15.24 0.72 -9.61
N MET A 53 14.69 0.06 -10.63
CA MET A 53 15.45 -0.70 -11.61
C MET A 53 15.84 0.12 -12.84
N HIS A 54 15.61 1.43 -12.82
CA HIS A 54 15.94 2.38 -13.88
C HIS A 54 15.31 2.03 -15.25
N ASN A 55 14.12 1.43 -15.24
CA ASN A 55 13.37 1.12 -16.46
C ASN A 55 12.33 2.21 -16.75
N GLN A 56 12.78 3.30 -17.38
CA GLN A 56 11.91 4.44 -17.67
C GLN A 56 10.84 4.11 -18.70
N GLN A 57 11.10 3.20 -19.64
CA GLN A 57 10.11 2.80 -20.64
C GLN A 57 8.89 2.14 -20.01
N ASP A 58 9.10 1.17 -19.13
CA ASP A 58 8.01 0.52 -18.39
C ASP A 58 7.32 1.53 -17.45
N PHE A 59 8.13 2.36 -16.78
CA PHE A 59 7.59 3.40 -15.89
C PHE A 59 6.62 4.33 -16.64
N ASP A 60 7.00 4.84 -17.80
CA ASP A 60 6.15 5.72 -18.60
C ASP A 60 4.88 5.02 -19.08
N GLY A 61 4.97 3.74 -19.41
CA GLY A 61 3.79 2.92 -19.76
C GLY A 61 2.82 2.80 -18.58
N LEU A 62 3.34 2.63 -17.36
CA LEU A 62 2.55 2.58 -16.14
C LEU A 62 1.95 3.97 -15.80
N VAL A 63 2.69 5.04 -16.05
CA VAL A 63 2.14 6.42 -15.94
C VAL A 63 0.95 6.60 -16.88
N ARG A 64 1.05 6.09 -18.13
CA ARG A 64 -0.07 6.14 -19.08
C ARG A 64 -1.28 5.35 -18.57
N TRP A 65 -1.05 4.19 -17.94
CA TRP A 65 -2.14 3.44 -17.30
C TRP A 65 -2.84 4.25 -16.22
N PHE A 66 -2.07 4.83 -15.32
CA PHE A 66 -2.60 5.72 -14.27
C PHE A 66 -3.43 6.86 -14.87
N LEU A 67 -2.87 7.58 -15.84
CA LEU A 67 -3.56 8.72 -16.47
C LEU A 67 -4.84 8.31 -17.20
N HIS A 68 -4.86 7.12 -17.80
CA HIS A 68 -6.02 6.60 -18.53
C HIS A 68 -7.15 6.20 -17.58
N PHE A 69 -6.82 5.60 -16.44
CA PHE A 69 -7.80 5.06 -15.49
C PHE A 69 -7.99 5.91 -14.24
N LYS A 70 -7.57 7.16 -14.26
CA LYS A 70 -7.93 8.09 -13.18
C LYS A 70 -9.44 8.21 -13.05
N ASN A 71 -9.92 8.17 -11.81
CA ASN A 71 -11.32 8.39 -11.53
C ASN A 71 -11.67 9.89 -11.44
N LYS A 72 -12.92 10.21 -11.13
CA LYS A 72 -13.42 11.58 -11.01
C LYS A 72 -12.72 12.42 -9.94
N ASN A 73 -12.07 11.78 -8.97
CA ASN A 73 -11.34 12.44 -7.87
C ASN A 73 -9.84 12.61 -8.18
N GLY A 74 -9.39 12.19 -9.37
CA GLY A 74 -7.97 12.27 -9.74
C GLY A 74 -7.11 11.14 -9.17
N LEU A 75 -7.72 10.11 -8.62
CA LEU A 75 -7.09 8.92 -8.06
C LEU A 75 -7.19 7.74 -9.04
N LEU A 76 -6.37 6.72 -8.86
CA LEU A 76 -6.43 5.55 -9.73
C LEU A 76 -7.64 4.68 -9.36
N ALA A 77 -8.49 4.36 -10.34
CA ALA A 77 -9.51 3.33 -10.18
C ALA A 77 -8.84 2.02 -9.75
N TRP A 78 -9.36 1.38 -8.68
CA TRP A 78 -8.58 0.33 -8.00
C TRP A 78 -8.47 -0.98 -8.77
N GLN A 79 -9.40 -1.28 -9.70
CA GLN A 79 -9.39 -2.56 -10.41
C GLN A 79 -9.83 -2.41 -11.86
N GLN A 80 -9.07 -3.00 -12.78
CA GLN A 80 -9.42 -3.08 -14.19
C GLN A 80 -9.63 -4.53 -14.61
N ILE A 81 -10.50 -4.72 -15.60
CA ILE A 81 -10.90 -6.01 -16.17
C ILE A 81 -10.67 -6.06 -17.67
N ASP A 82 -10.53 -7.28 -18.19
CA ASP A 82 -10.67 -7.58 -19.60
C ASP A 82 -12.17 -7.69 -19.92
N ASP A 83 -12.72 -6.62 -20.46
CA ASP A 83 -14.13 -6.56 -20.88
C ASP A 83 -14.26 -7.15 -22.29
N LYS A 84 -14.42 -8.45 -22.36
CA LYS A 84 -14.53 -9.18 -23.64
C LYS A 84 -15.78 -8.81 -24.43
N HIS A 85 -16.85 -8.39 -23.76
CA HIS A 85 -18.08 -7.97 -24.41
C HIS A 85 -17.85 -6.70 -25.24
N ASN A 86 -17.19 -5.70 -24.66
CA ASN A 86 -16.86 -4.44 -25.33
C ASN A 86 -15.50 -4.47 -26.03
N ARG A 87 -14.77 -5.57 -25.96
CA ARG A 87 -13.44 -5.76 -26.55
C ARG A 87 -12.43 -4.70 -26.13
N THR A 88 -12.44 -4.36 -24.85
CA THR A 88 -11.57 -3.34 -24.27
C THR A 88 -11.21 -3.69 -22.84
N TYR A 89 -10.28 -2.94 -22.25
CA TYR A 89 -10.04 -2.94 -20.82
C TYR A 89 -10.82 -1.78 -20.18
N SER A 90 -11.41 -2.04 -19.04
CA SER A 90 -12.26 -1.08 -18.34
C SER A 90 -12.18 -1.26 -16.83
N ASN A 91 -12.68 -0.30 -16.07
CA ASN A 91 -12.83 -0.48 -14.63
C ASN A 91 -13.81 -1.62 -14.33
N ALA A 92 -13.50 -2.41 -13.31
CA ALA A 92 -14.40 -3.46 -12.85
C ALA A 92 -15.75 -2.86 -12.45
N PRO A 93 -16.86 -3.60 -12.70
CA PRO A 93 -18.16 -3.19 -12.17
C PRO A 93 -18.17 -3.21 -10.65
N ASP A 94 -19.20 -2.64 -10.04
CA ASP A 94 -19.42 -2.70 -8.59
C ASP A 94 -18.26 -2.14 -7.74
N GLY A 95 -17.86 -0.91 -8.06
CA GLY A 95 -16.88 -0.18 -7.26
C GLY A 95 -15.45 -0.19 -7.80
N GLY A 96 -15.19 -0.80 -8.95
CA GLY A 96 -13.84 -0.79 -9.56
C GLY A 96 -13.31 0.60 -9.88
N SER A 97 -14.18 1.59 -10.04
CA SER A 97 -13.81 3.00 -10.24
C SER A 97 -13.40 3.72 -8.96
N ASN A 98 -13.72 3.19 -7.79
CA ASN A 98 -13.29 3.74 -6.52
C ASN A 98 -11.77 3.56 -6.35
N SER A 99 -11.17 4.37 -5.50
CA SER A 99 -9.75 4.23 -5.20
C SER A 99 -9.48 3.25 -4.06
N ALA A 100 -8.21 2.85 -3.94
CA ALA A 100 -7.64 2.18 -2.78
C ALA A 100 -6.36 2.92 -2.40
N THR A 101 -6.26 3.32 -1.15
CA THR A 101 -5.28 4.30 -0.68
C THR A 101 -3.83 3.87 -0.93
N ASP A 102 -3.49 2.60 -0.71
CA ASP A 102 -2.13 2.07 -0.87
C ASP A 102 -1.58 2.27 -2.29
N GLY A 103 -2.40 1.98 -3.30
CA GLY A 103 -1.99 2.13 -4.69
C GLY A 103 -1.64 3.57 -5.04
N ASP A 104 -2.49 4.52 -4.64
CA ASP A 104 -2.26 5.94 -4.93
C ASP A 104 -1.02 6.48 -4.21
N VAL A 105 -0.80 6.09 -2.96
CA VAL A 105 0.40 6.49 -2.20
C VAL A 105 1.67 5.98 -2.90
N ASP A 106 1.70 4.73 -3.34
CA ASP A 106 2.85 4.17 -4.04
C ASP A 106 3.05 4.82 -5.42
N VAL A 107 1.98 5.08 -6.17
CA VAL A 107 2.06 5.79 -7.46
C VAL A 107 2.66 7.17 -7.29
N ALA A 108 2.16 7.96 -6.35
CA ALA A 108 2.69 9.30 -6.08
C ALA A 108 4.16 9.26 -5.62
N THR A 109 4.51 8.33 -4.74
CA THR A 109 5.88 8.13 -4.28
C THR A 109 6.82 7.82 -5.45
N ALA A 110 6.44 6.89 -6.31
CA ALA A 110 7.21 6.51 -7.48
C ALA A 110 7.39 7.69 -8.46
N LEU A 111 6.35 8.50 -8.64
CA LEU A 111 6.42 9.71 -9.47
C LEU A 111 7.43 10.72 -8.92
N PHE A 112 7.49 10.93 -7.61
CA PHE A 112 8.51 11.80 -7.02
C PHE A 112 9.92 11.21 -7.16
N TYR A 113 10.09 9.90 -7.04
CA TYR A 113 11.37 9.24 -7.30
C TYR A 113 11.80 9.44 -8.76
N ALA A 114 10.87 9.29 -9.69
CA ALA A 114 11.12 9.52 -11.12
C ALA A 114 11.47 10.97 -11.41
N ALA A 115 10.81 11.94 -10.74
CA ALA A 115 11.12 13.35 -10.86
C ALA A 115 12.55 13.65 -10.42
N ARG A 116 13.01 13.02 -9.35
CA ARG A 116 14.42 13.17 -8.90
C ARG A 116 15.40 12.48 -9.81
N LEU A 117 15.08 11.29 -10.30
CA LEU A 117 15.99 10.48 -11.11
C LEU A 117 16.07 10.99 -12.57
N TRP A 118 14.92 11.32 -13.16
CA TRP A 118 14.82 11.64 -14.58
C TRP A 118 14.27 13.03 -14.88
N GLY A 119 13.55 13.63 -13.95
CA GLY A 119 12.86 14.89 -14.15
C GLY A 119 11.61 14.76 -15.03
N ARG A 120 11.82 14.37 -16.28
CA ARG A 120 10.77 14.22 -17.30
C ARG A 120 10.98 12.96 -18.11
N SER A 121 9.92 12.53 -18.82
CA SER A 121 10.03 11.49 -19.84
C SER A 121 10.96 11.93 -20.98
N PRO A 122 11.57 10.99 -21.73
CA PRO A 122 12.52 11.31 -22.81
C PRO A 122 11.94 12.22 -23.88
N CYS A 123 10.65 12.09 -24.18
CA CYS A 123 9.94 12.93 -25.16
C CYS A 123 9.46 14.27 -24.56
N GLY A 124 9.69 14.51 -23.26
CA GLY A 124 9.17 15.68 -22.54
C GLY A 124 7.67 15.68 -22.29
N ARG A 125 6.97 14.61 -22.68
CA ARG A 125 5.50 14.50 -22.55
C ARG A 125 5.04 14.48 -21.10
N TYR A 126 5.79 13.85 -20.20
CA TYR A 126 5.46 13.74 -18.79
C TYR A 126 6.50 14.44 -17.94
N ASP A 127 6.03 15.43 -17.19
CA ASP A 127 6.75 15.99 -16.05
C ASP A 127 6.24 15.29 -14.80
N TYR A 128 7.06 14.41 -14.22
CA TYR A 128 6.62 13.52 -13.15
C TYR A 128 6.17 14.27 -11.90
N ARG A 129 6.84 15.37 -11.56
CA ARG A 129 6.43 16.20 -10.42
C ARG A 129 5.08 16.87 -10.65
N GLN A 130 4.82 17.34 -11.86
CA GLN A 130 3.53 17.95 -12.21
C GLN A 130 2.37 16.95 -12.22
N ILE A 131 2.66 15.66 -12.31
CA ILE A 131 1.65 14.59 -12.12
C ILE A 131 1.53 14.24 -10.64
N ALA A 132 2.64 14.18 -9.91
CA ALA A 132 2.69 13.78 -8.51
C ALA A 132 1.97 14.77 -7.58
N VAL A 133 2.18 16.06 -7.74
CA VAL A 133 1.64 17.08 -6.81
C VAL A 133 0.12 17.12 -6.82
N PRO A 134 -0.59 17.14 -7.98
CA PRO A 134 -2.05 17.01 -7.99
C PRO A 134 -2.55 15.70 -7.38
N LEU A 135 -1.82 14.60 -7.57
CA LEU A 135 -2.16 13.33 -6.96
C LEU A 135 -2.05 13.38 -5.43
N CYS A 136 -1.00 13.99 -4.89
CA CYS A 136 -0.88 14.24 -3.45
C CYS A 136 -2.06 15.04 -2.89
N LYS A 137 -2.46 16.09 -3.61
CA LYS A 137 -3.63 16.88 -3.23
C LYS A 137 -4.90 16.02 -3.18
N ALA A 138 -5.10 15.18 -4.20
CA ALA A 138 -6.25 14.27 -4.26
C ALA A 138 -6.23 13.23 -3.12
N ILE A 139 -5.06 12.68 -2.81
CA ILE A 139 -4.89 11.74 -1.68
C ILE A 139 -5.30 12.42 -0.37
N LEU A 140 -4.79 13.62 -0.12
CA LEU A 140 -5.11 14.34 1.11
C LEU A 140 -6.61 14.66 1.22
N GLU A 141 -7.25 15.06 0.13
CA GLU A 141 -8.66 15.42 0.10
C GLU A 141 -9.59 14.22 0.23
N HIS A 142 -9.23 13.05 -0.33
CA HIS A 142 -10.15 11.93 -0.51
C HIS A 142 -9.76 10.64 0.20
N GLU A 143 -8.51 10.51 0.66
CA GLU A 143 -7.99 9.26 1.24
C GLU A 143 -7.39 9.46 2.63
N ILE A 144 -7.43 10.66 3.17
CA ILE A 144 -7.00 10.98 4.54
C ILE A 144 -8.18 11.54 5.32
N ASN A 145 -8.42 10.99 6.50
CA ASN A 145 -9.44 11.49 7.40
C ASN A 145 -9.08 12.93 7.81
N PRO A 146 -9.96 13.93 7.56
CA PRO A 146 -9.64 15.34 7.78
C PRO A 146 -9.54 15.72 9.26
N TYR A 147 -10.04 14.87 10.15
CA TYR A 147 -10.05 15.12 11.60
C TYR A 147 -8.90 14.41 12.31
N THR A 148 -8.63 13.16 11.95
CA THR A 148 -7.62 12.33 12.61
C THR A 148 -6.30 12.26 11.86
N PHE A 149 -6.27 12.66 10.58
CA PHE A 149 -5.14 12.53 9.66
C PHE A 149 -4.67 11.09 9.43
N MET A 150 -5.56 10.14 9.71
CA MET A 150 -5.31 8.73 9.45
C MET A 150 -5.68 8.39 8.00
N PRO A 151 -4.92 7.50 7.31
CA PRO A 151 -5.34 7.00 6.01
C PRO A 151 -6.68 6.28 6.11
N THR A 152 -7.55 6.53 5.15
CA THR A 152 -8.83 5.83 4.97
C THR A 152 -8.65 4.69 3.97
N LEU A 153 -9.71 3.89 3.78
CA LEU A 153 -9.65 2.74 2.87
C LEU A 153 -9.59 3.13 1.38
N GLY A 154 -10.09 4.32 1.06
CA GLY A 154 -10.16 4.85 -0.30
C GLY A 154 -11.06 6.08 -0.35
N ASP A 155 -11.40 6.54 -1.53
CA ASP A 155 -12.23 7.73 -1.76
C ASP A 155 -13.75 7.46 -1.68
N TRP A 156 -14.13 6.23 -1.36
CA TRP A 156 -15.53 5.78 -1.33
C TRP A 156 -16.15 5.90 0.07
N TYR A 157 -15.40 6.33 1.06
CA TYR A 157 -15.95 6.65 2.36
C TYR A 157 -16.42 8.12 2.39
N GLY A 158 -17.37 8.40 3.26
CA GLY A 158 -17.84 9.76 3.54
C GLY A 158 -18.30 9.84 4.99
N GLU A 159 -18.72 11.02 5.46
CA GLU A 159 -19.15 11.20 6.85
C GLU A 159 -20.30 10.27 7.25
N GLU A 160 -21.14 9.91 6.30
CA GLU A 160 -22.25 8.96 6.50
C GLU A 160 -21.80 7.49 6.43
N SER A 161 -20.55 7.21 6.05
CA SER A 161 -20.05 5.86 5.91
C SER A 161 -19.68 5.25 7.26
N GLU A 162 -20.02 3.97 7.44
CA GLU A 162 -19.57 3.18 8.60
C GLU A 162 -18.04 2.99 8.62
N TYR A 163 -17.36 3.23 7.49
CA TYR A 163 -15.91 3.05 7.35
C TYR A 163 -15.09 4.33 7.54
N LYS A 164 -15.73 5.47 7.83
CA LYS A 164 -15.01 6.75 8.00
C LYS A 164 -13.95 6.71 9.10
N ASP A 165 -14.16 5.91 10.13
CA ASP A 165 -13.28 5.76 11.30
C ASP A 165 -12.44 4.48 11.23
N VAL A 166 -12.32 3.89 10.05
CA VAL A 166 -11.55 2.66 9.82
C VAL A 166 -10.26 3.00 9.07
N THR A 167 -9.17 2.35 9.44
CA THR A 167 -7.91 2.39 8.72
C THR A 167 -7.39 0.97 8.46
N ARG A 168 -6.64 0.82 7.38
CA ARG A 168 -5.97 -0.43 7.01
C ARG A 168 -4.48 -0.23 7.25
N PRO A 169 -3.85 -0.84 8.27
CA PRO A 169 -2.44 -0.61 8.57
C PRO A 169 -1.45 -0.95 7.45
N SER A 170 -1.83 -1.74 6.47
CA SER A 170 -1.03 -1.89 5.24
C SER A 170 -0.89 -0.58 4.45
N ASP A 171 -1.73 0.42 4.73
CA ASP A 171 -1.64 1.78 4.21
C ASP A 171 -0.70 2.68 5.03
N PHE A 172 -0.09 2.17 6.09
CA PHE A 172 0.90 2.89 6.90
C PHE A 172 2.23 2.97 6.15
N ILE A 173 2.19 3.53 4.97
CA ILE A 173 3.32 3.68 4.05
C ILE A 173 4.10 4.93 4.45
N LEU A 174 4.76 4.86 5.61
CA LEU A 174 5.45 6.01 6.20
C LEU A 174 6.52 6.60 5.28
N SER A 175 7.21 5.77 4.50
CA SER A 175 8.19 6.26 3.51
C SER A 175 7.54 7.07 2.40
N GLY A 176 6.32 6.72 1.99
CA GLY A 176 5.53 7.49 1.03
C GLY A 176 5.09 8.83 1.59
N PHE A 177 4.51 8.84 2.78
CA PHE A 177 4.08 10.08 3.43
C PHE A 177 5.27 10.98 3.81
N LEU A 178 6.43 10.41 4.12
CA LEU A 178 7.68 11.17 4.28
C LEU A 178 8.07 11.84 2.96
N THR A 179 7.98 11.14 1.84
CA THR A 179 8.24 11.71 0.52
C THR A 179 7.30 12.88 0.24
N PHE A 180 6.00 12.75 0.56
CA PHE A 180 5.04 13.84 0.40
C PHE A 180 5.36 15.03 1.31
N TYR A 181 5.73 14.78 2.55
CA TYR A 181 6.19 15.83 3.46
C TYR A 181 7.35 16.64 2.88
N ASN A 182 8.30 15.96 2.25
CA ASN A 182 9.49 16.60 1.67
C ASN A 182 9.23 17.28 0.33
N GLU A 183 8.33 16.73 -0.49
CA GLU A 183 8.19 17.12 -1.91
C GLU A 183 6.94 17.96 -2.18
N ASP A 184 5.87 17.75 -1.44
CA ASP A 184 4.62 18.50 -1.57
C ASP A 184 4.59 19.65 -0.56
N VAL A 185 5.39 20.68 -0.86
CA VAL A 185 5.73 21.76 0.07
C VAL A 185 4.51 22.52 0.58
N GLU A 186 3.51 22.74 -0.27
CA GLU A 186 2.29 23.47 0.12
C GLU A 186 1.50 22.77 1.22
N ARG A 187 1.58 21.43 1.29
CA ARG A 187 0.81 20.57 2.22
C ARG A 187 1.70 19.85 3.22
N CYS A 188 2.94 20.33 3.42
CA CYS A 188 3.90 19.64 4.29
C CYS A 188 3.40 19.48 5.73
N GLU A 189 2.69 20.45 6.28
CA GLU A 189 2.15 20.37 7.65
C GLU A 189 1.07 19.29 7.77
N GLU A 190 0.21 19.15 6.77
CA GLU A 190 -0.78 18.10 6.73
C GLU A 190 -0.13 16.72 6.66
N TRP A 191 0.92 16.58 5.84
CA TRP A 191 1.67 15.32 5.75
C TRP A 191 2.42 15.00 7.05
N ARG A 192 2.92 16.02 7.76
CA ARG A 192 3.49 15.83 9.10
C ARG A 192 2.45 15.26 10.06
N LYS A 193 1.23 15.78 10.04
CA LYS A 193 0.13 15.28 10.88
C LYS A 193 -0.24 13.83 10.53
N VAL A 194 -0.20 13.47 9.25
CA VAL A 194 -0.42 12.07 8.82
C VAL A 194 0.67 11.15 9.40
N LEU A 195 1.94 11.53 9.27
CA LEU A 195 3.06 10.78 9.84
C LEU A 195 2.89 10.60 11.36
N ASP A 196 2.62 11.68 12.08
CA ASP A 196 2.45 11.64 13.54
C ASP A 196 1.27 10.76 13.96
N SER A 197 0.12 10.86 13.27
CA SER A 197 -1.05 10.04 13.56
C SER A 197 -0.77 8.54 13.38
N ILE A 198 -0.08 8.17 12.31
CA ILE A 198 0.31 6.78 12.07
C ILE A 198 1.27 6.30 13.17
N ILE A 199 2.28 7.09 13.50
CA ILE A 199 3.29 6.72 14.51
C ILE A 199 2.65 6.56 15.88
N ILE A 200 1.78 7.47 16.29
CA ILE A 200 1.03 7.37 17.55
C ILE A 200 0.19 6.09 17.57
N THR A 201 -0.44 5.76 16.46
CA THR A 201 -1.25 4.54 16.35
C THR A 201 -0.38 3.28 16.47
N ILE A 202 0.79 3.26 15.83
CA ILE A 202 1.75 2.14 15.96
C ILE A 202 2.20 1.99 17.40
N GLN A 203 2.55 3.09 18.08
CA GLN A 203 2.94 3.07 19.49
C GLN A 203 1.80 2.56 20.38
N HIS A 204 0.57 2.95 20.09
CA HIS A 204 -0.60 2.50 20.85
C HIS A 204 -0.81 0.99 20.72
N GLN A 205 -0.58 0.39 19.55
CA GLN A 205 -0.71 -1.06 19.35
C GLN A 205 0.20 -1.86 20.29
N LEU A 206 1.38 -1.34 20.63
CA LEU A 206 2.30 -1.98 21.57
C LEU A 206 1.75 -2.03 23.00
N THR A 207 0.81 -1.19 23.35
CA THR A 207 0.12 -1.25 24.65
C THR A 207 -0.94 -2.37 24.69
N LEU A 208 -1.35 -2.88 23.54
CA LEU A 208 -2.41 -3.87 23.41
C LEU A 208 -1.87 -5.30 23.31
N ASN A 209 -0.67 -5.47 22.76
CA ASN A 209 0.00 -6.77 22.68
C ASN A 209 1.52 -6.59 22.67
N HIS A 210 2.24 -7.64 23.03
CA HIS A 210 3.71 -7.65 23.14
C HIS A 210 4.44 -8.09 21.86
N THR A 211 3.70 -8.61 20.87
CA THR A 211 4.29 -9.18 19.65
C THR A 211 4.69 -8.12 18.63
N GLY A 212 4.12 -6.91 18.74
CA GLY A 212 4.24 -5.87 17.71
C GLY A 212 3.40 -6.13 16.48
N LEU A 213 2.67 -7.23 16.41
CA LEU A 213 1.75 -7.52 15.30
C LEU A 213 0.58 -6.54 15.31
N ILE A 214 0.18 -6.10 14.11
CA ILE A 214 -0.90 -5.14 13.92
C ILE A 214 -2.01 -5.81 13.10
N ALA A 215 -3.26 -5.53 13.46
CA ALA A 215 -4.42 -6.12 12.79
C ALA A 215 -4.57 -5.60 11.35
N ASP A 216 -5.23 -6.40 10.51
CA ASP A 216 -5.55 -6.01 9.14
C ASP A 216 -6.36 -4.72 9.05
N PHE A 217 -7.27 -4.50 10.01
CA PHE A 217 -8.06 -3.28 10.11
C PHE A 217 -8.10 -2.79 11.55
N LEU A 218 -8.07 -1.48 11.70
CA LEU A 218 -8.28 -0.79 12.98
C LEU A 218 -9.46 0.15 12.84
N LYS A 219 -10.19 0.34 13.93
CA LYS A 219 -11.31 1.27 14.02
C LYS A 219 -11.10 2.22 15.19
N GLN A 220 -11.41 3.50 15.00
CA GLN A 220 -11.33 4.46 16.08
C GLN A 220 -12.33 4.10 17.17
N SER A 221 -11.84 3.96 18.40
CA SER A 221 -12.65 3.66 19.57
C SER A 221 -13.02 4.93 20.34
N ALA A 222 -13.87 4.79 21.36
CA ALA A 222 -14.35 5.92 22.16
C ALA A 222 -13.23 6.70 22.85
N ASN A 223 -12.07 6.09 23.10
CA ASN A 223 -10.90 6.75 23.67
C ASN A 223 -10.09 7.58 22.64
N GLY A 224 -10.51 7.59 21.37
CA GLY A 224 -9.86 8.31 20.29
C GLY A 224 -8.73 7.55 19.58
N TYR A 225 -8.27 6.43 20.11
CA TYR A 225 -7.25 5.60 19.46
C TYR A 225 -7.87 4.63 18.47
N TYR A 226 -7.10 4.29 17.44
CA TYR A 226 -7.46 3.23 16.51
C TYR A 226 -7.04 1.88 17.07
N GLU A 227 -7.98 0.96 17.17
CA GLU A 227 -7.82 -0.34 17.83
C GLU A 227 -8.43 -1.46 17.00
N PRO A 228 -7.98 -2.74 17.19
CA PRO A 228 -8.64 -3.88 16.57
C PRO A 228 -10.11 -3.98 17.01
N SER A 229 -10.99 -4.35 16.09
CA SER A 229 -12.40 -4.60 16.39
C SER A 229 -12.64 -6.09 16.52
N ALA A 230 -13.40 -6.50 17.54
CA ALA A 230 -13.78 -7.91 17.72
C ALA A 230 -14.70 -8.41 16.59
N LYS A 231 -15.37 -7.50 15.88
CA LYS A 231 -16.28 -7.82 14.77
C LYS A 231 -15.57 -7.70 13.44
N LYS A 232 -16.03 -8.46 12.44
CA LYS A 232 -15.65 -8.24 11.04
C LYS A 232 -15.91 -6.78 10.67
N ILE A 233 -14.91 -6.17 10.02
CA ILE A 233 -15.01 -4.79 9.53
C ILE A 233 -15.36 -4.77 8.06
N LEU A 234 -14.60 -5.46 7.22
CA LEU A 234 -14.77 -5.42 5.76
C LEU A 234 -14.61 -6.79 5.09
N GLU A 235 -13.53 -7.52 5.36
CA GLU A 235 -13.13 -8.67 4.54
C GLU A 235 -13.48 -10.02 5.17
N SER A 236 -13.14 -10.22 6.45
CA SER A 236 -13.32 -11.53 7.10
C SER A 236 -13.37 -11.41 8.62
N ASP A 237 -13.62 -12.54 9.28
CA ASP A 237 -13.54 -12.64 10.74
C ASP A 237 -12.10 -12.45 11.28
N ASN A 238 -11.09 -12.51 10.39
CA ASN A 238 -9.69 -12.28 10.72
C ASN A 238 -9.25 -10.82 10.46
N ASP A 239 -10.18 -9.89 10.28
CA ASP A 239 -9.86 -8.46 10.16
C ASP A 239 -9.17 -7.90 11.43
N LYS A 240 -9.40 -8.53 12.58
CA LYS A 240 -8.79 -8.24 13.89
C LYS A 240 -7.39 -8.84 14.07
N ASP A 241 -6.92 -9.62 13.12
CA ASP A 241 -5.69 -10.41 13.21
C ASP A 241 -4.63 -9.89 12.25
N TYR A 242 -3.40 -10.33 12.43
CA TYR A 242 -2.30 -10.17 11.50
C TYR A 242 -2.51 -11.14 10.34
N ASN A 243 -3.13 -10.65 9.28
CA ASN A 243 -3.62 -11.46 8.17
C ASN A 243 -3.11 -10.93 6.82
N TRP A 244 -3.82 -11.16 5.75
CA TRP A 244 -3.37 -10.89 4.38
C TRP A 244 -3.15 -9.41 4.03
N ASN A 245 -3.62 -8.47 4.83
CA ASN A 245 -3.32 -7.04 4.66
C ASN A 245 -2.09 -6.63 5.47
N SER A 246 -2.12 -6.83 6.79
CA SER A 246 -1.07 -6.36 7.70
C SER A 246 0.24 -7.13 7.58
N CYS A 247 0.27 -8.24 6.84
CA CYS A 247 1.51 -8.94 6.52
C CYS A 247 2.56 -8.02 5.86
N ARG A 248 2.13 -6.92 5.23
CA ARG A 248 3.00 -5.90 4.62
C ARG A 248 3.57 -4.89 5.62
N VAL A 249 2.99 -4.77 6.81
CA VAL A 249 3.38 -3.75 7.81
C VAL A 249 4.86 -3.81 8.19
N PRO A 250 5.45 -4.97 8.50
CA PRO A 250 6.87 -5.03 8.87
C PRO A 250 7.79 -4.43 7.80
N TRP A 251 7.51 -4.68 6.54
CA TRP A 251 8.25 -4.08 5.43
C TRP A 251 8.09 -2.57 5.38
N ARG A 252 6.85 -2.07 5.45
CA ARG A 252 6.57 -0.63 5.34
C ARG A 252 7.23 0.17 6.46
N LEU A 253 7.16 -0.32 7.69
CA LEU A 253 7.78 0.35 8.84
C LEU A 253 9.31 0.28 8.78
N SER A 254 9.87 -0.85 8.34
CA SER A 254 11.32 -1.03 8.23
C SER A 254 11.93 -0.07 7.23
N VAL A 255 11.32 0.10 6.05
CA VAL A 255 11.82 1.06 5.04
C VAL A 255 11.88 2.47 5.61
N TYR A 256 10.85 2.92 6.30
CA TYR A 256 10.84 4.24 6.93
C TYR A 256 11.94 4.38 7.98
N TYR A 257 12.11 3.37 8.84
CA TYR A 257 13.16 3.39 9.86
C TYR A 257 14.57 3.42 9.26
N LEU A 258 14.81 2.66 8.19
CA LEU A 258 16.10 2.69 7.49
C LEU A 258 16.41 4.06 6.89
N LEU A 259 15.38 4.79 6.44
CA LEU A 259 15.55 6.14 5.88
C LEU A 259 15.74 7.23 6.95
N THR A 260 15.12 7.09 8.11
CA THR A 260 15.01 8.19 9.09
C THR A 260 15.71 7.94 10.41
N ARG A 261 15.84 6.68 10.82
CA ARG A 261 16.22 6.29 12.18
C ARG A 261 15.31 6.88 13.24
N ASP A 262 14.02 7.05 12.91
CA ASP A 262 13.02 7.57 13.84
C ASP A 262 12.78 6.58 14.98
N GLU A 263 13.33 6.90 16.15
CA GLU A 263 13.28 6.02 17.33
C GLU A 263 11.87 5.78 17.87
N ARG A 264 10.88 6.58 17.44
CA ARG A 264 9.49 6.40 17.88
C ARG A 264 8.88 5.08 17.43
N ILE A 265 9.31 4.53 16.27
CA ILE A 265 8.81 3.25 15.77
C ILE A 265 9.74 2.07 16.08
N ARG A 266 10.94 2.33 16.60
CA ARG A 266 11.91 1.28 16.89
C ARG A 266 11.37 0.20 17.83
N PRO A 267 10.66 0.53 18.94
CA PRO A 267 10.09 -0.51 19.81
C PRO A 267 9.13 -1.46 19.09
N ALA A 268 8.32 -0.97 18.14
CA ALA A 268 7.43 -1.82 17.33
C ALA A 268 8.24 -2.77 16.43
N LEU A 269 9.25 -2.27 15.76
CA LEU A 269 10.13 -3.08 14.90
C LEU A 269 10.90 -4.13 15.71
N MET A 270 11.40 -3.77 16.90
CA MET A 270 12.07 -4.70 17.79
C MET A 270 11.13 -5.82 18.24
N ALA A 271 9.89 -5.48 18.62
CA ALA A 271 8.90 -6.47 19.02
C ALA A 271 8.61 -7.45 17.87
N GLN A 272 8.38 -6.93 16.66
CA GLN A 272 8.14 -7.76 15.46
C GLN A 272 9.35 -8.65 15.14
N SER A 273 10.56 -8.08 15.16
CA SER A 273 11.79 -8.84 14.90
C SER A 273 11.97 -9.97 15.91
N ASN A 274 11.75 -9.70 17.19
CA ASN A 274 11.84 -10.71 18.24
C ASN A 274 10.76 -11.79 18.07
N PHE A 275 9.54 -11.39 17.74
CA PHE A 275 8.46 -12.35 17.51
C PHE A 275 8.78 -13.30 16.35
N PHE A 276 9.09 -12.78 15.17
CA PHE A 276 9.41 -13.60 14.01
C PHE A 276 10.69 -14.43 14.22
N GLY A 277 11.68 -13.85 14.87
CA GLY A 277 12.94 -14.55 15.20
C GLY A 277 12.78 -15.69 16.20
N SER A 278 11.72 -15.71 16.98
CA SER A 278 11.41 -16.79 17.92
C SER A 278 10.73 -18.00 17.29
N LEU A 279 10.26 -17.87 16.05
CA LEU A 279 9.50 -18.89 15.35
C LEU A 279 10.42 -19.86 14.60
N SER A 280 10.11 -21.15 14.62
CA SER A 280 10.78 -22.14 13.77
C SER A 280 10.36 -22.01 12.30
N GLU A 281 9.14 -21.58 12.07
CA GLU A 281 8.57 -21.32 10.74
C GLU A 281 7.55 -20.20 10.83
N ILE A 282 7.57 -19.30 9.82
CA ILE A 282 6.61 -18.20 9.72
C ILE A 282 5.42 -18.68 8.88
N HIS A 283 4.24 -18.72 9.48
CA HIS A 283 3.01 -19.13 8.84
C HIS A 283 2.20 -17.94 8.30
N ALA A 284 1.20 -18.25 7.49
CA ALA A 284 0.33 -17.29 6.83
C ALA A 284 -0.81 -16.82 7.74
N GLY A 285 -0.49 -16.07 8.79
CA GLY A 285 -1.44 -15.39 9.65
C GLY A 285 -1.36 -15.77 11.13
N TYR A 286 -1.52 -14.75 11.97
CA TYR A 286 -1.42 -14.85 13.42
C TYR A 286 -2.48 -13.99 14.09
N HIS A 287 -3.01 -14.48 15.21
CA HIS A 287 -3.68 -13.63 16.19
C HIS A 287 -2.65 -12.66 16.79
N LEU A 288 -3.09 -11.51 17.29
CA LEU A 288 -2.18 -10.50 17.80
C LEU A 288 -1.38 -10.95 19.03
N ASN A 289 -1.87 -11.98 19.74
CA ASN A 289 -1.13 -12.59 20.85
C ASN A 289 0.02 -13.51 20.41
N GLY A 290 0.21 -13.71 19.11
CA GLY A 290 1.26 -14.54 18.54
C GLY A 290 0.85 -15.98 18.23
N HIS A 291 -0.34 -16.41 18.58
CA HIS A 291 -0.85 -17.74 18.20
C HIS A 291 -1.21 -17.77 16.72
N LYS A 292 -0.78 -18.81 16.03
CA LYS A 292 -1.12 -19.04 14.62
C LYS A 292 -2.65 -19.13 14.45
N ILE A 293 -3.19 -18.50 13.41
CA ILE A 293 -4.59 -18.66 13.03
C ILE A 293 -4.80 -20.15 12.65
N SER A 294 -5.90 -20.74 13.12
CA SER A 294 -6.28 -22.11 12.73
C SER A 294 -6.34 -22.21 11.20
N ASP A 295 -6.02 -23.37 10.65
CA ASP A 295 -5.97 -23.66 9.21
C ASP A 295 -4.83 -22.96 8.43
N ARG A 296 -3.89 -22.31 9.11
CA ARG A 296 -2.73 -21.62 8.50
C ARG A 296 -1.44 -22.40 8.78
N SER A 297 -1.41 -23.70 8.43
CA SER A 297 -0.23 -24.56 8.63
C SER A 297 0.76 -24.50 7.46
N TYR A 298 0.79 -23.39 6.74
CA TYR A 298 1.66 -23.16 5.58
C TYR A 298 2.31 -21.78 5.66
N SER A 299 3.45 -21.67 4.99
CA SER A 299 4.15 -20.40 4.79
C SER A 299 3.78 -19.79 3.44
N ASP A 300 3.83 -18.47 3.37
CA ASP A 300 3.64 -17.74 2.12
C ASP A 300 4.64 -16.58 2.05
N LEU A 301 5.12 -16.29 0.85
CA LEU A 301 6.11 -15.24 0.63
C LEU A 301 5.61 -13.86 1.07
N SER A 302 4.30 -13.62 1.00
CA SER A 302 3.69 -12.37 1.47
C SER A 302 3.90 -12.13 2.97
N TYR A 303 4.11 -13.16 3.75
CA TYR A 303 4.43 -13.11 5.18
C TYR A 303 5.94 -13.19 5.45
N THR A 304 6.62 -14.13 4.79
CA THR A 304 8.03 -14.39 5.07
C THR A 304 8.95 -13.28 4.57
N ALA A 305 8.64 -12.64 3.46
CA ALA A 305 9.48 -11.56 2.93
C ALA A 305 9.43 -10.31 3.82
N PRO A 306 8.27 -9.75 4.20
CA PRO A 306 8.24 -8.61 5.14
C PRO A 306 8.84 -8.93 6.51
N ALA A 307 8.60 -10.12 7.05
CA ALA A 307 9.21 -10.58 8.29
C ALA A 307 10.74 -10.61 8.19
N SER A 308 11.28 -11.10 7.08
CA SER A 308 12.72 -11.10 6.83
C SER A 308 13.30 -9.69 6.78
N VAL A 309 12.57 -8.75 6.19
CA VAL A 309 13.00 -7.34 6.13
C VAL A 309 13.12 -6.74 7.53
N VAL A 310 12.13 -6.94 8.41
CA VAL A 310 12.21 -6.40 9.77
C VAL A 310 13.30 -7.07 10.60
N MET A 311 13.49 -8.38 10.47
CA MET A 311 14.58 -9.10 11.14
C MET A 311 15.96 -8.64 10.67
N TRP A 312 16.10 -8.34 9.39
CA TRP A 312 17.34 -7.79 8.85
C TRP A 312 17.59 -6.35 9.30
N THR A 313 16.54 -5.56 9.48
CA THR A 313 16.59 -4.15 9.86
C THR A 313 17.02 -3.98 11.33
N MET A 314 16.56 -4.85 12.20
CA MET A 314 16.81 -4.83 13.65
C MET A 314 17.93 -5.79 14.07
#